data_f45942ea6d9b124c07bda1b45bd0fe6a
#
_entry.id   f45942ea6d9b124c07bda1b45bd0fe6a
#
_cell.length_a   1.000
_cell.length_b   1.000
_cell.length_c   1.000
_cell.angle_alpha   90.00
_cell.angle_beta   90.00
_cell.angle_gamma   90.00
#
_symmetry.space_group_name_H-M   'P 1'
#
loop_
_entity.id
_entity.type
_entity.pdbx_description
1 polymer ?
#
loop_
_entity_poly.entity_id
_entity_poly.type
_entity_poly.pdbx_seq_one_letter_code
_entity_poly.pdbx_strand_id
1 'polypeptide(L)'
;MLLELLSHQNFADMRYGIDPRFRFTVSRAIYKGMLQFLCSQYRMDYIVQPLPVDHMALRMIGENEIELSWKAVNDPLEPTAAPEKYIVYTRIGNGDFDNGT
;
A
#
# COMPACT_ATOMS: atom_id res chain seq x y z
N MET A 1 -11.54 7.79 19.83
CA MET A 1 -12.41 8.12 18.68
C MET A 1 -12.95 6.84 18.09
N LEU A 2 -14.23 6.77 17.84
CA LEU A 2 -14.89 5.66 17.13
C LEU A 2 -15.26 6.11 15.72
N LEU A 3 -14.92 5.31 14.72
CA LEU A 3 -15.25 5.58 13.32
C LEU A 3 -16.23 4.51 12.83
N GLU A 4 -17.44 4.94 12.47
CA GLU A 4 -18.49 4.08 11.92
C GLU A 4 -18.74 4.47 10.46
N LEU A 5 -18.54 3.55 9.52
CA LEU A 5 -18.58 3.83 8.08
C LEU A 5 -19.83 3.30 7.39
N LEU A 6 -20.23 2.10 7.68
CA LEU A 6 -21.30 1.38 6.99
C LEU A 6 -22.16 0.58 7.96
N SER A 7 -23.39 0.30 7.56
CA SER A 7 -24.28 -0.57 8.32
C SER A 7 -24.35 -1.97 7.68
N HIS A 8 -24.09 -3.01 8.47
CA HIS A 8 -24.23 -4.40 8.01
C HIS A 8 -25.68 -4.83 7.75
N GLN A 9 -26.64 -4.02 8.20
CA GLN A 9 -28.07 -4.23 7.97
C GLN A 9 -28.57 -3.55 6.69
N ASN A 10 -27.75 -2.73 6.03
CA ASN A 10 -28.07 -2.05 4.80
C ASN A 10 -27.44 -2.79 3.63
N PHE A 11 -28.26 -3.30 2.72
CA PHE A 11 -27.78 -4.07 1.57
C PHE A 11 -26.87 -3.25 0.63
N ALA A 12 -27.20 -1.98 0.41
CA ALA A 12 -26.37 -1.10 -0.41
C ALA A 12 -24.98 -0.86 0.22
N ASP A 13 -24.93 -0.65 1.53
CA ASP A 13 -23.67 -0.51 2.27
C ASP A 13 -22.82 -1.77 2.20
N MET A 14 -23.45 -2.95 2.29
CA MET A 14 -22.73 -4.22 2.24
C MET A 14 -22.08 -4.50 0.89
N ARG A 15 -22.63 -4.00 -0.19
CA ARG A 15 -22.00 -4.10 -1.52
C ARG A 15 -20.61 -3.44 -1.53
N TYR A 16 -20.45 -2.34 -0.80
CA TYR A 16 -19.15 -1.69 -0.61
C TYR A 16 -18.32 -2.37 0.48
N GLY A 17 -18.93 -2.71 1.60
CA GLY A 17 -18.23 -3.29 2.75
C GLY A 17 -17.53 -4.62 2.46
N ILE A 18 -18.03 -5.42 1.52
CA ILE A 18 -17.41 -6.68 1.10
C ILE A 18 -16.40 -6.50 -0.05
N ASP A 19 -16.35 -5.34 -0.70
CA ASP A 19 -15.39 -5.08 -1.78
C ASP A 19 -14.00 -4.76 -1.21
N PRO A 20 -12.97 -5.57 -1.50
CA PRO A 20 -11.61 -5.31 -1.01
C PRO A 20 -11.03 -3.98 -1.49
N ARG A 21 -11.41 -3.52 -2.67
CA ARG A 21 -10.93 -2.23 -3.23
C ARG A 21 -11.49 -1.06 -2.44
N PHE A 22 -12.77 -1.12 -2.09
CA PHE A 22 -13.39 -0.11 -1.23
C PHE A 22 -12.73 -0.07 0.14
N ARG A 23 -12.53 -1.24 0.77
CA ARG A 23 -11.86 -1.33 2.08
C ARG A 23 -10.44 -0.77 2.05
N PHE A 24 -9.68 -1.06 1.00
CA PHE A 24 -8.35 -0.47 0.83
C PHE A 24 -8.42 1.07 0.70
N THR A 25 -9.32 1.57 -0.15
CA THR A 25 -9.48 3.02 -0.39
C THR A 25 -9.86 3.76 0.90
N VAL A 26 -10.80 3.23 1.66
CA VAL A 26 -11.23 3.82 2.95
C VAL A 26 -10.10 3.78 3.97
N SER A 27 -9.42 2.65 4.10
CA SER A 27 -8.28 2.52 5.03
C SER A 27 -7.17 3.51 4.69
N ARG A 28 -6.88 3.69 3.40
CA ARG A 28 -5.90 4.68 2.94
C ARG A 28 -6.35 6.11 3.23
N ALA A 29 -7.64 6.43 3.06
CA ALA A 29 -8.19 7.73 3.38
C ALA A 29 -8.07 8.05 4.88
N ILE A 30 -8.38 7.09 5.74
CA ILE A 30 -8.21 7.20 7.20
C ILE A 30 -6.73 7.43 7.55
N TYR A 31 -5.84 6.64 6.98
CA TYR A 31 -4.39 6.77 7.16
C TYR A 31 -3.91 8.18 6.78
N LYS A 32 -4.30 8.69 5.62
CA LYS A 32 -3.93 10.04 5.17
C LYS A 32 -4.45 11.13 6.14
N GLY A 33 -5.70 11.01 6.59
CA GLY A 33 -6.28 11.95 7.53
C GLY A 33 -5.56 11.97 8.87
N MET A 34 -5.23 10.80 9.42
CA MET A 34 -4.46 10.69 10.66
C MET A 34 -3.05 11.25 10.49
N LEU A 35 -2.37 10.91 9.40
CA LEU A 35 -1.02 11.39 9.10
C LEU A 35 -1.01 12.92 8.98
N GLN A 36 -1.96 13.49 8.24
CA GLN A 36 -2.09 14.94 8.07
C GLN A 36 -2.30 15.65 9.40
N PHE A 37 -3.16 15.10 10.25
CA PHE A 37 -3.39 15.64 11.59
C PHE A 37 -2.11 15.61 12.43
N LEU A 38 -1.42 14.48 12.50
CA LEU A 38 -0.19 14.33 13.29
C LEU A 38 0.92 15.26 12.78
N CYS A 39 1.12 15.31 11.47
CA CYS A 39 2.13 16.20 10.89
C CYS A 39 1.83 17.66 11.21
N SER A 40 0.57 18.07 11.20
CA SER A 40 0.18 19.45 11.56
C SER A 40 0.45 19.74 13.04
N GLN A 41 0.20 18.78 13.94
CA GLN A 41 0.43 18.93 15.38
C GLN A 41 1.92 19.03 15.72
N TYR A 42 2.75 18.23 15.08
CA TYR A 42 4.18 18.17 15.35
C TYR A 42 5.04 19.03 14.41
N ARG A 43 4.40 19.78 13.50
CA ARG A 43 5.07 20.63 12.49
C ARG A 43 6.09 19.84 11.66
N MET A 44 5.69 18.65 11.24
CA MET A 44 6.48 17.76 10.40
C MET A 44 6.00 17.83 8.94
N ASP A 45 6.88 17.47 8.01
CA ASP A 45 6.50 17.36 6.61
C ASP A 45 5.47 16.25 6.40
N TYR A 46 4.45 16.55 5.61
CA TYR A 46 3.43 15.61 5.23
C TYR A 46 3.86 14.82 4.01
N ILE A 47 4.26 13.57 4.22
CA ILE A 47 4.67 12.63 3.16
C ILE A 47 3.86 11.36 3.31
N VAL A 48 3.10 11.01 2.27
CA VAL A 48 2.25 9.81 2.25
C VAL A 48 3.02 8.63 1.69
N GLN A 49 2.83 7.46 2.27
CA GLN A 49 3.43 6.23 1.79
C GLN A 49 2.97 5.92 0.35
N PRO A 50 3.89 5.54 -0.55
CA PRO A 50 3.54 5.12 -1.90
C PRO A 50 2.53 3.98 -1.95
N LEU A 51 1.80 3.90 -3.05
CA LEU A 51 0.94 2.76 -3.36
C LEU A 51 1.78 1.50 -3.61
N PRO A 52 1.21 0.30 -3.40
CA PRO A 52 1.87 -0.95 -3.78
C PRO A 52 2.30 -0.94 -5.25
N VAL A 53 3.40 -1.62 -5.56
CA VAL A 53 3.85 -1.82 -6.94
C VAL A 53 2.84 -2.60 -7.76
N ASP A 54 2.85 -2.38 -9.06
CA ASP A 54 2.01 -3.08 -10.01
C ASP A 54 2.87 -3.85 -11.04
N HIS A 55 2.23 -4.78 -11.76
CA HIS A 55 2.88 -5.58 -12.80
C HIS A 55 4.18 -6.25 -12.31
N MET A 56 4.16 -6.79 -11.12
CA MET A 56 5.29 -7.54 -10.60
C MET A 56 5.44 -8.84 -11.39
N ALA A 57 6.61 -9.03 -11.99
CA ALA A 57 6.94 -10.21 -12.76
C ALA A 57 8.34 -10.73 -12.41
N LEU A 58 8.47 -12.04 -12.46
CA LEU A 58 9.72 -12.74 -12.23
C LEU A 58 10.03 -13.61 -13.46
N ARG A 59 11.24 -13.49 -13.99
CA ARG A 59 11.69 -14.24 -15.15
C ARG A 59 13.07 -14.85 -14.89
N MET A 60 13.25 -16.10 -15.26
CA MET A 60 14.59 -16.71 -15.29
C MET A 60 15.32 -16.26 -16.57
N ILE A 61 16.51 -15.70 -16.42
CA ILE A 61 17.33 -15.23 -17.54
C ILE A 61 18.60 -16.08 -17.75
N GLY A 62 18.86 -17.03 -16.86
CA GLY A 62 19.98 -17.97 -16.91
C GLY A 62 19.74 -19.15 -15.98
N GLU A 63 20.72 -20.04 -15.85
CA GLU A 63 20.59 -21.22 -14.98
C GLU A 63 20.43 -20.86 -13.49
N ASN A 64 21.04 -19.76 -13.06
CA ASN A 64 21.02 -19.30 -11.67
C ASN A 64 20.71 -17.80 -11.54
N GLU A 65 20.12 -17.20 -12.57
CA GLU A 65 19.81 -15.78 -12.58
C GLU A 65 18.31 -15.53 -12.76
N ILE A 66 17.79 -14.65 -11.94
CA ILE A 66 16.37 -14.27 -11.92
C ILE A 66 16.28 -12.76 -12.12
N GLU A 67 15.45 -12.35 -13.05
CA GLU A 67 15.06 -10.95 -13.23
C GLU A 67 13.72 -10.69 -12.56
N LEU A 68 13.69 -9.70 -11.70
CA LEU A 68 12.47 -9.21 -11.07
C LEU A 68 12.14 -7.83 -11.63
N SER A 69 10.94 -7.66 -12.12
CA SER A 69 10.46 -6.39 -12.67
C SER A 69 9.12 -5.98 -12.05
N TRP A 70 8.90 -4.68 -11.94
CA TRP A 70 7.64 -4.11 -11.46
C TRP A 70 7.44 -2.70 -12.01
N LYS A 71 6.25 -2.15 -11.81
CA LYS A 71 5.93 -0.76 -12.14
C LYS A 71 5.59 0.02 -10.90
N ALA A 72 6.12 1.23 -10.80
CA ALA A 72 5.70 2.20 -9.80
C ALA A 72 4.25 2.61 -10.06
N VAL A 73 3.49 2.80 -8.98
CA VAL A 73 2.11 3.31 -9.04
C VAL A 73 2.08 4.68 -8.39
N ASN A 74 1.70 5.68 -9.17
CA ASN A 74 1.50 7.03 -8.66
C ASN A 74 0.08 7.18 -8.13
N ASP A 75 -0.04 7.84 -6.97
CA ASP A 75 -1.34 8.25 -6.44
C ASP A 75 -1.72 9.61 -7.05
N PRO A 76 -2.75 9.69 -7.92
CA PRO A 76 -3.11 10.95 -8.57
C PRO A 76 -3.66 11.98 -7.59
N LEU A 77 -4.10 11.56 -6.42
CA LEU A 77 -4.64 12.43 -5.36
C LEU A 77 -3.58 12.85 -4.34
N GLU A 78 -2.37 12.29 -4.44
CA GLU A 78 -1.34 12.50 -3.43
C GLU A 78 0.07 12.60 -4.04
N PRO A 79 0.51 13.82 -4.42
CA PRO A 79 1.83 14.02 -5.04
C PRO A 79 3.01 13.60 -4.15
N THR A 80 2.84 13.63 -2.82
CA THR A 80 3.90 13.25 -1.88
C THR A 80 4.16 11.76 -1.83
N ALA A 81 3.24 10.94 -2.37
CA ALA A 81 3.32 9.47 -2.38
C ALA A 81 4.15 8.91 -3.55
N ALA A 82 5.03 9.68 -4.16
CA ALA A 82 5.91 9.20 -5.21
C ALA A 82 6.95 8.22 -4.64
N PRO A 83 7.11 7.00 -5.21
CA PRO A 83 8.10 6.06 -4.72
C PRO A 83 9.51 6.49 -5.15
N GLU A 84 10.42 6.56 -4.19
CA GLU A 84 11.83 6.90 -4.42
C GLU A 84 12.75 5.69 -4.32
N LYS A 85 12.35 4.70 -3.52
CA LYS A 85 13.15 3.50 -3.24
C LYS A 85 12.26 2.27 -3.13
N TYR A 86 12.85 1.12 -3.39
CA TYR A 86 12.23 -0.18 -3.21
C TYR A 86 13.14 -1.03 -2.35
N ILE A 87 12.55 -1.89 -1.54
CA ILE A 87 13.27 -2.91 -0.77
C ILE A 87 12.72 -4.26 -1.22
N VAL A 88 13.61 -5.12 -1.65
CA VAL A 88 13.26 -6.49 -2.07
C VAL A 88 13.56 -7.43 -0.92
N TYR A 89 12.54 -8.15 -0.47
CA TYR A 89 12.67 -9.20 0.54
C TYR A 89 12.59 -10.55 -0.12
N THR A 90 13.53 -11.42 0.19
CA THR A 90 13.58 -12.78 -0.34
C THR A 90 13.53 -13.82 0.77
N ARG A 91 13.03 -15.01 0.43
CA ARG A 91 13.08 -16.17 1.34
C ARG A 91 13.33 -17.44 0.55
N ILE A 92 13.95 -18.41 1.19
CA ILE A 92 14.22 -19.73 0.61
C ILE A 92 13.29 -20.75 1.28
N GLY A 93 12.49 -21.44 0.46
CA GLY A 93 11.54 -22.44 0.95
C GLY A 93 10.51 -21.85 1.92
N ASN A 94 10.37 -22.47 3.10
CA ASN A 94 9.46 -22.06 4.16
C ASN A 94 10.16 -21.27 5.28
N GLY A 95 11.40 -20.80 5.04
CA GLY A 95 12.13 -19.98 6.00
C GLY A 95 11.55 -18.56 6.15
N ASP A 96 12.21 -17.78 7.00
CA ASP A 96 11.88 -16.37 7.16
C ASP A 96 12.39 -15.53 5.99
N PHE A 97 11.82 -14.34 5.83
CA PHE A 97 12.36 -13.36 4.89
C PHE A 97 13.70 -12.81 5.40
N ASP A 98 14.55 -12.44 4.45
CA ASP A 98 15.81 -11.73 4.75
C ASP A 98 15.53 -10.29 5.23
N ASN A 99 16.62 -9.54 5.49
CA ASN A 99 16.51 -8.14 5.96
C ASN A 99 16.24 -7.13 4.85
N GLY A 100 16.06 -7.59 3.61
CA GLY A 100 15.82 -6.74 2.45
C GLY A 100 17.09 -6.15 1.83
N THR A 101 17.00 -5.93 0.54
CA THR A 101 18.05 -5.32 -0.28
C THR A 101 17.50 -4.16 -1.08
#